data_9108962d13c4420f920dd98b64dddb53
#
_entry.id   9108962d13c4420f920dd98b64dddb53
#
_cell.length_a   1.000
_cell.length_b   1.000
_cell.length_c   1.000
_cell.angle_alpha   90.00
_cell.angle_beta   90.00
_cell.angle_gamma   90.00
#
_symmetry.space_group_name_H-M   'P 1'
#
loop_
_entity.id
_entity.type
_entity.pdbx_description
1 polymer ?
#
loop_
_entity_poly.entity_id
_entity_poly.type
_entity_poly.pdbx_seq_one_letter_code
_entity_poly.pdbx_strand_id
1 'polypeptide(L)'
;GYDYIVFDEHHFNEDLQWEDAVPMFERLQKLADKQDLEFGLKLSNTFPVDTTRGELPNEEMYMSGRSLFPLTIEMCNRISRQFGGKMRISFAGGADYFNCDKLFAAGIWPITVATTILKPGGYNRLHQMVEKVEDMPYRAFSGNDPAAISDLAASALHDFHHLKAIKPLPSRKKDEQVPLLDCFTAPCKGGCPIEQDIPEYLELCRKGLY
;
A
#
# COMPACT_ATOMS: atom_id res chain seq x y z
N GLY A 1 8.50 -11.53 10.05
CA GLY A 1 8.79 -10.69 9.34
C GLY A 1 9.41 -9.35 9.41
N TYR A 2 8.89 -8.46 10.21
CA TYR A 2 9.39 -7.10 10.38
C TYR A 2 9.68 -6.85 11.87
N ASP A 3 10.46 -7.73 12.45
CA ASP A 3 10.89 -7.64 13.85
C ASP A 3 11.77 -6.42 14.16
N TYR A 4 12.21 -5.71 13.11
CA TYR A 4 12.97 -4.46 13.19
C TYR A 4 12.10 -3.21 12.99
N ILE A 5 10.80 -3.39 12.75
CA ILE A 5 9.84 -2.30 12.61
C ILE A 5 9.02 -2.24 13.88
N VAL A 6 8.96 -1.07 14.47
CA VAL A 6 8.17 -0.80 15.67
C VAL A 6 7.01 0.11 15.30
N PHE A 7 5.81 -0.32 15.66
CA PHE A 7 4.62 0.51 15.62
C PHE A 7 4.46 1.16 16.99
N ASP A 8 5.01 2.33 17.14
CA ASP A 8 4.94 3.06 18.40
C ASP A 8 3.72 3.97 18.43
N GLU A 9 3.07 4.04 19.58
CA GLU A 9 1.87 4.85 19.78
C GLU A 9 2.14 6.35 19.59
N HIS A 10 3.38 6.81 19.81
CA HIS A 10 3.73 8.21 19.66
C HIS A 10 3.43 8.77 18.26
N HIS A 11 3.49 7.94 17.22
CA HIS A 11 3.15 8.33 15.85
C HIS A 11 1.66 8.71 15.67
N PHE A 12 0.81 8.30 16.61
CA PHE A 12 -0.65 8.46 16.51
C PHE A 12 -1.24 9.35 17.59
N ASN A 13 -0.44 9.78 18.58
CA ASN A 13 -0.91 10.55 19.72
C ASN A 13 -1.48 11.93 19.33
N GLU A 14 -0.90 12.52 18.27
CA GLU A 14 -1.33 13.83 17.75
C GLU A 14 -2.32 13.70 16.57
N ASP A 15 -2.63 12.48 16.15
CA ASP A 15 -3.59 12.23 15.08
C ASP A 15 -5.04 12.41 15.56
N LEU A 16 -5.95 12.57 14.61
CA LEU A 16 -7.38 12.67 14.87
C LEU A 16 -7.91 11.44 15.61
N GLN A 17 -8.31 11.61 16.87
CA GLN A 17 -8.81 10.54 17.69
C GLN A 17 -10.24 10.15 17.29
N TRP A 18 -10.65 8.91 17.57
CA TRP A 18 -11.93 8.36 17.17
C TRP A 18 -13.12 9.14 17.72
N GLU A 19 -13.02 9.58 18.97
CA GLU A 19 -14.04 10.30 19.71
C GLU A 19 -14.31 11.68 19.11
N ASP A 20 -13.31 12.29 18.51
CA ASP A 20 -13.42 13.58 17.81
C ASP A 20 -13.80 13.39 16.32
N ALA A 21 -13.31 12.32 15.71
CA ALA A 21 -13.56 12.02 14.31
C ALA A 21 -15.03 11.77 14.01
N VAL A 22 -15.71 10.95 14.83
CA VAL A 22 -17.10 10.57 14.57
C VAL A 22 -18.04 11.78 14.59
N PRO A 23 -18.06 12.65 15.63
CA PRO A 23 -18.89 13.86 15.61
C PRO A 23 -18.54 14.82 14.47
N MET A 24 -17.26 14.93 14.12
CA MET A 24 -16.82 15.74 13.00
C MET A 24 -17.39 15.22 11.68
N PHE A 25 -17.30 13.93 11.41
CA PHE A 25 -17.83 13.32 10.20
C PHE A 25 -19.35 13.45 10.10
N GLU A 26 -20.07 13.28 11.21
CA GLU A 26 -21.51 13.51 11.26
C GLU A 26 -21.90 14.96 10.91
N ARG A 27 -21.12 15.94 11.40
CA ARG A 27 -21.34 17.35 11.08
C ARG A 27 -21.07 17.64 9.61
N LEU A 28 -19.97 17.10 9.05
CA LEU A 28 -19.62 17.28 7.65
C LEU A 28 -20.64 16.62 6.72
N GLN A 29 -21.13 15.43 7.07
CA GLN A 29 -22.19 14.77 6.31
C GLN A 29 -23.47 15.62 6.28
N LYS A 30 -23.92 16.10 7.45
CA LYS A 30 -25.09 16.98 7.54
C LYS A 30 -24.93 18.29 6.76
N LEU A 31 -23.71 18.81 6.70
CA LEU A 31 -23.43 20.02 5.92
C LEU A 31 -23.48 19.75 4.44
N ALA A 32 -22.90 18.62 3.99
CA ALA A 32 -22.93 18.18 2.61
C ALA A 32 -24.37 17.94 2.13
N ASP A 33 -25.17 17.23 2.93
CA ASP A 33 -26.58 16.96 2.66
C ASP A 33 -27.39 18.26 2.45
N LYS A 34 -27.11 19.30 3.26
CA LYS A 34 -27.77 20.62 3.11
C LYS A 34 -27.40 21.36 1.82
N GLN A 35 -26.27 21.05 1.26
CA GLN A 35 -25.73 21.69 0.05
C GLN A 35 -25.93 20.83 -1.20
N ASP A 36 -26.62 19.70 -1.07
CA ASP A 36 -26.76 18.69 -2.15
C ASP A 36 -25.39 18.23 -2.69
N LEU A 37 -24.45 18.00 -1.77
CA LEU A 37 -23.11 17.52 -2.05
C LEU A 37 -22.89 16.14 -1.43
N GLU A 38 -22.01 15.36 -2.05
CA GLU A 38 -21.55 14.11 -1.47
C GLU A 38 -20.34 14.34 -0.54
N PHE A 39 -20.37 13.74 0.62
CA PHE A 39 -19.23 13.66 1.53
C PHE A 39 -18.75 12.22 1.64
N GLY A 40 -17.46 12.02 1.71
CA GLY A 40 -16.86 10.70 1.89
C GLY A 40 -15.47 10.79 2.49
N LEU A 41 -14.98 9.64 2.96
CA LEU A 41 -13.68 9.50 3.59
C LEU A 41 -12.73 8.73 2.67
N LYS A 42 -11.48 9.15 2.60
CA LYS A 42 -10.42 8.40 1.96
C LYS A 42 -9.57 7.70 3.02
N LEU A 43 -9.51 6.39 2.96
CA LEU A 43 -8.68 5.52 3.79
C LEU A 43 -7.63 4.84 2.93
N SER A 44 -6.38 4.77 3.31
CA SER A 44 -5.64 5.51 4.31
C SER A 44 -4.34 6.02 3.68
N ASN A 45 -3.61 6.86 4.40
CA ASN A 45 -2.23 7.19 4.05
C ASN A 45 -1.27 6.05 4.49
N THR A 46 0.01 6.20 4.13
CA THR A 46 1.10 5.37 4.67
C THR A 46 1.23 5.61 6.18
N PHE A 47 1.63 4.57 6.92
CA PHE A 47 1.90 4.69 8.35
C PHE A 47 3.38 4.88 8.63
N PRO A 48 3.76 5.84 9.48
CA PRO A 48 5.11 5.93 10.01
C PRO A 48 5.37 4.73 10.93
N VAL A 49 6.59 4.22 10.87
CA VAL A 49 7.09 3.13 11.70
C VAL A 49 8.56 3.36 11.99
N ASP A 50 9.00 3.04 13.20
CA ASP A 50 10.39 3.16 13.57
C ASP A 50 11.20 1.96 13.06
N THR A 51 12.43 2.20 12.66
CA THR A 51 13.40 1.18 12.29
C THR A 51 14.46 1.04 13.37
N THR A 52 14.75 -0.19 13.78
CA THR A 52 15.61 -0.45 14.95
C THR A 52 17.00 -0.96 14.59
N ARG A 53 17.29 -1.18 13.31
CA ARG A 53 18.54 -1.80 12.85
C ARG A 53 19.42 -0.91 11.99
N GLY A 54 19.08 0.36 11.84
CA GLY A 54 19.85 1.29 11.00
C GLY A 54 19.85 0.94 9.52
N GLU A 55 18.79 0.33 9.00
CA GLU A 55 18.63 -0.04 7.58
C GLU A 55 18.49 1.18 6.68
N LEU A 56 18.03 2.29 7.23
CA LEU A 56 17.85 3.55 6.55
C LEU A 56 18.63 4.66 7.26
N PRO A 57 18.93 5.76 6.56
CA PRO A 57 19.54 6.94 7.19
C PRO A 57 18.66 7.57 8.27
N ASN A 58 17.35 7.38 8.19
CA ASN A 58 16.37 7.88 9.14
C ASN A 58 15.90 6.74 10.07
N GLU A 59 15.59 7.09 11.30
CA GLU A 59 15.03 6.17 12.29
C GLU A 59 13.57 5.79 11.97
N GLU A 60 12.92 6.55 11.11
CA GLU A 60 11.52 6.40 10.70
C GLU A 60 11.42 6.01 9.22
N MET A 61 10.47 5.14 8.91
CA MET A 61 10.06 4.81 7.55
C MET A 61 8.53 4.78 7.42
N TYR A 62 8.04 4.76 6.18
CA TYR A 62 6.60 4.69 5.91
C TYR A 62 6.22 3.32 5.38
N MET A 63 5.29 2.65 6.10
CA MET A 63 4.72 1.39 5.65
C MET A 63 3.65 1.64 4.60
N SER A 64 3.71 0.89 3.50
CA SER A 64 2.79 0.98 2.37
C SER A 64 2.52 -0.38 1.70
N GLY A 65 1.58 -0.39 0.76
CA GLY A 65 1.26 -1.55 -0.05
C GLY A 65 0.49 -2.63 0.74
N ARG A 66 0.62 -3.88 0.32
CA ARG A 66 -0.20 -4.99 0.81
C ARG A 66 -0.16 -5.24 2.32
N SER A 67 0.94 -4.87 2.98
CA SER A 67 1.08 -4.99 4.43
C SER A 67 0.22 -3.97 5.19
N LEU A 68 -0.18 -2.88 4.54
CA LEU A 68 -1.08 -1.87 5.10
C LEU A 68 -2.55 -2.29 5.02
N PHE A 69 -2.90 -3.21 4.13
CA PHE A 69 -4.28 -3.60 3.87
C PHE A 69 -5.06 -4.04 5.12
N PRO A 70 -4.53 -4.92 6.00
CA PRO A 70 -5.26 -5.34 7.20
C PRO A 70 -5.66 -4.17 8.11
N LEU A 71 -4.79 -3.18 8.28
CA LEU A 71 -5.07 -1.99 9.09
C LEU A 71 -6.11 -1.10 8.43
N THR A 72 -5.96 -0.87 7.12
CA THR A 72 -6.88 -0.01 6.37
C THR A 72 -8.28 -0.60 6.29
N ILE A 73 -8.39 -1.92 6.05
CA ILE A 73 -9.71 -2.57 5.96
C ILE A 73 -10.39 -2.66 7.33
N GLU A 74 -9.64 -2.77 8.42
CA GLU A 74 -10.21 -2.72 9.76
C GLU A 74 -10.72 -1.32 10.10
N MET A 75 -10.00 -0.27 9.72
CA MET A 75 -10.50 1.11 9.84
C MET A 75 -11.79 1.31 9.02
N CYS A 76 -11.80 0.78 7.79
CA CYS A 76 -12.98 0.77 6.93
C CYS A 76 -14.17 0.05 7.60
N ASN A 77 -13.92 -1.10 8.22
CA ASN A 77 -14.91 -1.87 8.97
C ASN A 77 -15.49 -1.05 10.13
N ARG A 78 -14.67 -0.41 10.93
CA ARG A 78 -15.12 0.45 12.05
C ARG A 78 -16.00 1.59 11.56
N ILE A 79 -15.59 2.30 10.52
CA ILE A 79 -16.36 3.41 9.94
C ILE A 79 -17.67 2.91 9.32
N SER A 80 -17.63 1.84 8.54
CA SER A 80 -18.81 1.26 7.91
C SER A 80 -19.87 0.86 8.96
N ARG A 81 -19.45 0.21 10.03
CA ARG A 81 -20.34 -0.17 11.13
C ARG A 81 -20.89 1.04 11.90
N GLN A 82 -20.04 2.03 12.19
CA GLN A 82 -20.42 3.25 12.90
C GLN A 82 -21.53 4.02 12.17
N PHE A 83 -21.42 4.10 10.85
CA PHE A 83 -22.36 4.84 10.01
C PHE A 83 -23.39 3.96 9.30
N GLY A 84 -23.49 2.67 9.66
CA GLY A 84 -24.45 1.73 9.09
C GLY A 84 -24.34 1.59 7.57
N GLY A 85 -23.12 1.63 7.04
CA GLY A 85 -22.84 1.53 5.61
C GLY A 85 -23.12 2.82 4.81
N LYS A 86 -23.60 3.89 5.42
CA LYS A 86 -23.99 5.11 4.70
C LYS A 86 -22.84 6.04 4.35
N MET A 87 -21.72 5.94 5.05
CA MET A 87 -20.53 6.74 4.78
C MET A 87 -19.85 6.25 3.51
N ARG A 88 -19.67 7.15 2.53
CA ARG A 88 -18.89 6.84 1.33
C ARG A 88 -17.42 6.71 1.68
N ILE A 89 -16.80 5.62 1.23
CA ILE A 89 -15.39 5.33 1.50
C ILE A 89 -14.66 5.14 0.18
N SER A 90 -13.62 5.93 -0.02
CA SER A 90 -12.59 5.73 -1.03
C SER A 90 -11.44 4.97 -0.39
N PHE A 91 -10.92 3.94 -1.05
CA PHE A 91 -9.91 3.07 -0.50
C PHE A 91 -8.53 3.30 -1.14
N ALA A 92 -7.55 3.56 -0.30
CA ALA A 92 -6.14 3.54 -0.62
C ALA A 92 -5.42 2.87 0.55
N GLY A 93 -4.34 2.19 0.35
CA GLY A 93 -3.65 1.51 1.46
C GLY A 93 -3.72 -0.01 1.34
N GLY A 94 -3.02 -0.51 0.34
CA GLY A 94 -2.86 -1.92 0.12
C GLY A 94 -3.86 -2.57 -0.82
N ALA A 95 -4.66 -1.78 -1.54
CA ALA A 95 -5.47 -2.31 -2.64
C ALA A 95 -4.58 -2.89 -3.74
N ASP A 96 -4.94 -4.07 -4.21
CA ASP A 96 -4.27 -4.77 -5.30
C ASP A 96 -5.21 -5.75 -6.01
N TYR A 97 -4.64 -6.55 -6.92
CA TYR A 97 -5.40 -7.55 -7.70
C TYR A 97 -6.19 -8.56 -6.85
N PHE A 98 -5.70 -8.90 -5.64
CA PHE A 98 -6.30 -9.95 -4.81
C PHE A 98 -7.48 -9.48 -3.96
N ASN A 99 -7.70 -8.16 -3.88
CA ASN A 99 -8.73 -7.59 -3.03
C ASN A 99 -9.62 -6.52 -3.71
N CYS A 100 -9.26 -6.02 -4.90
CA CYS A 100 -9.99 -4.95 -5.56
C CYS A 100 -11.45 -5.31 -5.90
N ASP A 101 -11.70 -6.54 -6.32
CA ASP A 101 -13.05 -7.06 -6.61
C ASP A 101 -13.92 -7.13 -5.35
N LYS A 102 -13.34 -7.59 -4.25
CA LYS A 102 -14.03 -7.68 -2.96
C LYS A 102 -14.39 -6.31 -2.40
N LEU A 103 -13.46 -5.36 -2.50
CA LEU A 103 -13.72 -3.96 -2.15
C LEU A 103 -14.85 -3.37 -2.98
N PHE A 104 -14.77 -3.56 -4.30
CA PHE A 104 -15.79 -3.05 -5.22
C PHE A 104 -17.16 -3.68 -4.97
N ALA A 105 -17.23 -4.99 -4.77
CA ALA A 105 -18.46 -5.71 -4.44
C ALA A 105 -19.09 -5.23 -3.13
N ALA A 106 -18.26 -4.87 -2.14
CA ALA A 106 -18.70 -4.32 -0.87
C ALA A 106 -19.16 -2.85 -0.94
N GLY A 107 -19.15 -2.22 -2.11
CA GLY A 107 -19.56 -0.83 -2.31
C GLY A 107 -18.47 0.19 -1.91
N ILE A 108 -17.21 -0.23 -1.89
CA ILE A 108 -16.08 0.65 -1.60
C ILE A 108 -15.41 1.07 -2.90
N TRP A 109 -15.55 2.33 -3.23
CA TRP A 109 -14.94 2.97 -4.40
C TRP A 109 -15.01 4.50 -4.31
N PRO A 110 -14.09 5.25 -4.96
CA PRO A 110 -13.02 4.76 -5.84
C PRO A 110 -11.91 4.02 -5.08
N ILE A 111 -11.23 3.11 -5.79
CA ILE A 111 -10.06 2.39 -5.29
C ILE A 111 -8.81 3.01 -5.89
N THR A 112 -7.88 3.40 -5.05
CA THR A 112 -6.62 4.04 -5.44
C THR A 112 -5.44 3.10 -5.19
N VAL A 113 -4.56 2.96 -6.16
CA VAL A 113 -3.35 2.15 -6.05
C VAL A 113 -2.10 2.96 -6.40
N ALA A 114 -1.02 2.72 -5.67
CA ALA A 114 0.30 3.30 -5.94
C ALA A 114 1.38 2.22 -5.88
N THR A 115 1.63 1.62 -4.73
CA THR A 115 2.69 0.62 -4.53
C THR A 115 2.58 -0.55 -5.50
N THR A 116 1.37 -0.96 -5.86
CA THR A 116 1.13 -2.05 -6.79
C THR A 116 1.71 -1.78 -8.18
N ILE A 117 1.57 -0.56 -8.69
CA ILE A 117 2.06 -0.18 -10.02
C ILE A 117 3.55 0.20 -10.03
N LEU A 118 4.14 0.46 -8.86
CA LEU A 118 5.57 0.71 -8.71
C LEU A 118 6.40 -0.59 -8.66
N LYS A 119 5.76 -1.75 -8.56
CA LYS A 119 6.40 -3.06 -8.58
C LYS A 119 6.55 -3.59 -10.01
N PRO A 120 7.42 -4.62 -10.23
CA PRO A 120 7.51 -5.28 -11.52
C PRO A 120 6.14 -5.67 -12.06
N GLY A 121 5.89 -5.38 -13.33
CA GLY A 121 4.58 -5.48 -13.98
C GLY A 121 3.88 -4.13 -14.16
N GLY A 122 4.22 -3.10 -13.38
CA GLY A 122 3.81 -1.72 -13.60
C GLY A 122 2.32 -1.55 -13.91
N TYR A 123 2.01 -0.83 -14.97
CA TYR A 123 0.64 -0.59 -15.43
C TYR A 123 -0.11 -1.84 -15.91
N ASN A 124 0.59 -2.94 -16.27
CA ASN A 124 -0.09 -4.20 -16.58
C ASN A 124 -0.86 -4.75 -15.38
N ARG A 125 -0.38 -4.47 -14.16
CA ARG A 125 -1.13 -4.85 -12.94
C ARG A 125 -2.42 -4.05 -12.78
N LEU A 126 -2.41 -2.78 -13.16
CA LEU A 126 -3.62 -1.97 -13.18
C LEU A 126 -4.61 -2.51 -14.20
N HIS A 127 -4.14 -2.87 -15.40
CA HIS A 127 -4.97 -3.49 -16.43
C HIS A 127 -5.64 -4.77 -15.92
N GLN A 128 -4.88 -5.68 -15.30
CA GLN A 128 -5.43 -6.89 -14.68
C GLN A 128 -6.48 -6.60 -13.59
N MET A 129 -6.31 -5.53 -12.82
CA MET A 129 -7.30 -5.12 -11.82
C MET A 129 -8.57 -4.59 -12.48
N VAL A 130 -8.45 -3.85 -13.59
CA VAL A 130 -9.60 -3.35 -14.35
C VAL A 130 -10.36 -4.54 -14.96
N GLU A 131 -9.68 -5.45 -15.65
CA GLU A 131 -10.29 -6.67 -16.20
C GLU A 131 -11.06 -7.48 -15.16
N LYS A 132 -10.57 -7.49 -13.92
CA LYS A 132 -11.21 -8.23 -12.82
C LYS A 132 -12.54 -7.61 -12.36
N VAL A 133 -12.72 -6.31 -12.54
CA VAL A 133 -13.89 -5.57 -12.05
C VAL A 133 -14.79 -5.03 -13.18
N GLU A 134 -14.35 -5.03 -14.44
CA GLU A 134 -15.05 -4.40 -15.56
C GLU A 134 -16.46 -4.95 -15.82
N ASP A 135 -16.63 -6.26 -15.62
CA ASP A 135 -17.93 -6.94 -15.77
C ASP A 135 -18.81 -6.87 -14.51
N MET A 136 -18.29 -6.30 -13.41
CA MET A 136 -19.05 -6.17 -12.18
C MET A 136 -20.11 -5.06 -12.31
N PRO A 137 -21.34 -5.26 -11.78
CA PRO A 137 -22.38 -4.26 -11.91
C PRO A 137 -22.02 -2.97 -11.18
N TYR A 138 -21.82 -1.90 -11.94
CA TYR A 138 -21.63 -0.58 -11.38
C TYR A 138 -22.99 0.02 -11.00
N ARG A 139 -23.07 0.58 -9.82
CA ARG A 139 -24.24 1.32 -9.32
C ARG A 139 -23.77 2.64 -8.76
N ALA A 140 -24.62 3.66 -8.83
CA ALA A 140 -24.43 4.85 -8.03
C ALA A 140 -24.34 4.47 -6.54
N PHE A 141 -23.56 5.21 -5.76
CA PHE A 141 -23.38 4.89 -4.36
C PHE A 141 -24.72 4.87 -3.63
N SER A 142 -25.05 3.76 -3.03
CA SER A 142 -26.26 3.55 -2.24
C SER A 142 -25.97 3.00 -0.84
N GLY A 143 -24.70 3.03 -0.46
CA GLY A 143 -24.15 2.46 0.76
C GLY A 143 -23.13 1.39 0.46
N ASN A 144 -22.31 1.08 1.48
CA ASN A 144 -21.44 -0.07 1.48
C ASN A 144 -22.02 -1.20 2.34
N ASP A 145 -21.50 -2.41 2.19
CA ASP A 145 -21.94 -3.60 2.92
C ASP A 145 -21.06 -3.82 4.16
N PRO A 146 -21.55 -3.47 5.39
CA PRO A 146 -20.76 -3.65 6.61
C PRO A 146 -20.43 -5.11 6.92
N ALA A 147 -21.27 -6.07 6.50
CA ALA A 147 -21.02 -7.49 6.75
C ALA A 147 -19.88 -7.99 5.86
N ALA A 148 -19.96 -7.71 4.55
CA ALA A 148 -18.89 -8.06 3.62
C ALA A 148 -17.54 -7.42 4.00
N ILE A 149 -17.56 -6.17 4.46
CA ILE A 149 -16.34 -5.48 4.92
C ILE A 149 -15.80 -6.13 6.20
N SER A 150 -16.66 -6.51 7.14
CA SER A 150 -16.25 -7.20 8.36
C SER A 150 -15.61 -8.56 8.07
N ASP A 151 -16.19 -9.34 7.16
CA ASP A 151 -15.62 -10.62 6.73
C ASP A 151 -14.27 -10.44 6.04
N LEU A 152 -14.16 -9.42 5.20
CA LEU A 152 -12.91 -9.08 4.53
C LEU A 152 -11.83 -8.64 5.51
N ALA A 153 -12.17 -7.83 6.53
CA ALA A 153 -11.25 -7.42 7.59
C ALA A 153 -10.77 -8.63 8.41
N ALA A 154 -11.69 -9.50 8.82
CA ALA A 154 -11.35 -10.71 9.56
C ALA A 154 -10.44 -11.65 8.74
N SER A 155 -10.74 -11.83 7.45
CA SER A 155 -9.91 -12.68 6.57
C SER A 155 -8.51 -12.10 6.33
N ALA A 156 -8.39 -10.79 6.24
CA ALA A 156 -7.12 -10.10 5.97
C ALA A 156 -6.06 -10.35 7.04
N LEU A 157 -6.46 -10.59 8.28
CA LEU A 157 -5.54 -10.88 9.40
C LEU A 157 -4.82 -12.22 9.22
N HIS A 158 -5.42 -13.15 8.49
CA HIS A 158 -4.91 -14.51 8.31
C HIS A 158 -4.47 -14.78 6.86
N ASP A 159 -4.70 -13.85 5.95
CA ASP A 159 -4.33 -14.00 4.55
C ASP A 159 -2.82 -13.88 4.39
N PHE A 160 -2.22 -14.96 3.91
CA PHE A 160 -0.78 -15.04 3.65
C PHE A 160 -0.29 -13.95 2.67
N HIS A 161 -1.16 -13.45 1.80
CA HIS A 161 -0.83 -12.37 0.86
C HIS A 161 -0.40 -11.10 1.58
N HIS A 162 -1.00 -10.79 2.73
CA HIS A 162 -0.68 -9.61 3.52
C HIS A 162 0.50 -9.83 4.48
N LEU A 163 0.80 -11.09 4.78
CA LEU A 163 1.95 -11.45 5.59
C LEU A 163 3.20 -11.47 4.72
N LYS A 164 4.28 -10.86 5.19
CA LYS A 164 5.59 -11.06 4.57
C LYS A 164 6.33 -12.14 5.32
N ALA A 165 6.80 -13.15 4.59
CA ALA A 165 7.69 -14.15 5.16
C ALA A 165 8.93 -13.46 5.78
N ILE A 166 9.35 -13.97 6.93
CA ILE A 166 10.65 -13.59 7.53
C ILE A 166 11.73 -14.02 6.55
N LYS A 167 12.29 -13.05 5.83
CA LYS A 167 13.50 -13.29 5.06
C LYS A 167 14.65 -12.77 5.90
N PRO A 168 15.67 -13.56 6.18
CA PRO A 168 16.91 -13.00 6.70
C PRO A 168 17.33 -11.91 5.73
N LEU A 169 17.67 -10.73 6.24
CA LEU A 169 18.20 -9.65 5.40
C LEU A 169 19.40 -10.20 4.66
N PRO A 170 19.34 -10.37 3.32
CA PRO A 170 20.54 -10.78 2.60
C PRO A 170 21.55 -9.67 2.82
N SER A 171 22.65 -9.98 3.49
CA SER A 171 23.78 -9.07 3.51
C SER A 171 24.23 -8.89 2.06
N ARG A 172 24.02 -7.71 1.52
CA ARG A 172 24.53 -7.31 0.22
C ARG A 172 25.98 -6.88 0.32
N LYS A 173 26.47 -6.69 1.54
CA LYS A 173 27.86 -6.39 1.83
C LYS A 173 28.57 -7.71 2.09
N LYS A 174 29.60 -7.96 1.33
CA LYS A 174 30.57 -9.02 1.63
C LYS A 174 31.68 -8.41 2.44
N ASP A 175 31.94 -8.96 3.62
CA ASP A 175 33.08 -8.56 4.46
C ASP A 175 34.40 -9.14 3.91
N GLU A 176 34.30 -10.05 2.96
CA GLU A 176 35.45 -10.65 2.28
C GLU A 176 35.79 -9.87 1.00
N GLN A 177 37.07 -9.67 0.78
CA GLN A 177 37.55 -9.09 -0.47
C GLN A 177 37.22 -10.03 -1.62
N VAL A 178 36.36 -9.59 -2.51
CA VAL A 178 36.02 -10.36 -3.73
C VAL A 178 37.19 -10.23 -4.71
N PRO A 179 37.74 -11.34 -5.23
CA PRO A 179 38.79 -11.27 -6.25
C PRO A 179 38.28 -10.51 -7.46
N LEU A 180 39.18 -9.74 -8.09
CA LEU A 180 38.88 -9.12 -9.36
C LEU A 180 38.59 -10.22 -10.38
N LEU A 181 37.37 -10.29 -10.83
CA LEU A 181 36.93 -11.20 -11.89
C LEU A 181 36.80 -10.39 -13.15
N ASP A 182 37.51 -10.84 -14.21
CA ASP A 182 37.27 -10.34 -15.54
C ASP A 182 35.95 -10.89 -16.04
N CYS A 183 34.97 -10.02 -16.18
CA CYS A 183 33.66 -10.38 -16.69
C CYS A 183 33.55 -9.89 -18.15
N PHE A 184 33.82 -10.77 -19.10
CA PHE A 184 33.71 -10.47 -20.52
C PHE A 184 32.26 -10.38 -21.01
N THR A 185 31.33 -10.97 -20.30
CA THR A 185 29.89 -10.87 -20.53
C THR A 185 29.23 -10.33 -19.30
N ALA A 186 28.70 -9.13 -19.37
CA ALA A 186 27.93 -8.52 -18.31
C ALA A 186 26.48 -9.04 -18.36
N PRO A 187 26.06 -9.97 -17.47
CA PRO A 187 24.69 -10.47 -17.46
C PRO A 187 23.67 -9.35 -17.22
N CYS A 188 24.09 -8.27 -16.55
CA CYS A 188 23.27 -7.08 -16.33
C CYS A 188 22.95 -6.34 -17.64
N LYS A 189 23.83 -6.36 -18.66
CA LYS A 189 23.54 -5.80 -19.99
C LYS A 189 22.51 -6.66 -20.73
N GLY A 190 22.76 -7.96 -20.80
CA GLY A 190 21.88 -8.90 -21.53
C GLY A 190 20.50 -9.08 -20.86
N GLY A 191 20.40 -8.85 -19.54
CA GLY A 191 19.13 -8.90 -18.81
C GLY A 191 18.42 -7.55 -18.72
N CYS A 192 18.99 -6.47 -19.26
CA CYS A 192 18.40 -5.15 -19.19
C CYS A 192 17.42 -4.92 -20.35
N PRO A 193 16.15 -4.56 -20.09
CA PRO A 193 15.16 -4.34 -21.15
C PRO A 193 15.51 -3.19 -22.12
N ILE A 194 16.41 -2.29 -21.71
CA ILE A 194 16.88 -1.16 -22.51
C ILE A 194 18.35 -1.31 -22.93
N GLU A 195 18.94 -2.49 -22.77
CA GLU A 195 20.32 -2.82 -23.12
C GLU A 195 21.37 -1.82 -22.59
N GLN A 196 21.15 -1.34 -21.37
CA GLN A 196 22.03 -0.35 -20.76
C GLN A 196 23.44 -0.91 -20.53
N ASP A 197 24.44 -0.19 -21.01
CA ASP A 197 25.83 -0.60 -20.85
C ASP A 197 26.42 -0.20 -19.50
N ILE A 198 26.02 -0.94 -18.47
CA ILE A 198 26.44 -0.71 -17.10
C ILE A 198 27.97 -0.79 -16.93
N PRO A 199 28.69 -1.75 -17.54
CA PRO A 199 30.14 -1.81 -17.45
C PRO A 199 30.84 -0.58 -18.03
N GLU A 200 30.35 -0.03 -19.13
CA GLU A 200 30.96 1.12 -19.78
C GLU A 200 30.87 2.38 -18.93
N TYR A 201 29.70 2.70 -18.40
CA TYR A 201 29.61 3.90 -17.56
C TYR A 201 30.31 3.76 -16.21
N LEU A 202 30.42 2.56 -15.65
CA LEU A 202 31.27 2.32 -14.48
C LEU A 202 32.75 2.54 -14.81
N GLU A 203 33.22 2.11 -15.98
CA GLU A 203 34.59 2.35 -16.43
C GLU A 203 34.85 3.83 -16.71
N LEU A 204 33.88 4.53 -17.28
CA LEU A 204 33.97 5.99 -17.47
C LEU A 204 34.05 6.73 -16.12
N CYS A 205 33.22 6.34 -15.16
CA CYS A 205 33.29 6.85 -13.80
C CYS A 205 34.67 6.61 -13.16
N ARG A 206 35.22 5.40 -13.31
CA ARG A 206 36.56 5.06 -12.82
C ARG A 206 37.64 5.96 -13.41
N LYS A 207 37.49 6.34 -14.68
CA LYS A 207 38.41 7.25 -15.40
C LYS A 207 38.16 8.72 -15.09
N GLY A 208 37.12 9.08 -14.31
CA GLY A 208 36.74 10.47 -14.06
C GLY A 208 36.12 11.20 -15.25
N LEU A 209 35.59 10.43 -16.23
CA LEU A 209 34.90 10.92 -17.42
C LEU A 209 33.37 10.85 -17.15
N TYR A 210 32.80 11.94 -16.65
CA TYR A 210 31.36 12.05 -16.33
C TYR A 210 30.60 12.75 -17.43
#